data_a000831508170d654f59450c82e306f7
#
_entry.id   a000831508170d654f59450c82e306f7
#
_cell.length_a   1.000
_cell.length_b   1.000
_cell.length_c   1.000
_cell.angle_alpha   90.00
_cell.angle_beta   90.00
_cell.angle_gamma   90.00
#
_symmetry.space_group_name_H-M   'P 1'
#
loop_
_entity.id
_entity.type
_entity.pdbx_description
1 polymer ?
#
loop_
_entity_poly.entity_id
_entity_poly.type
_entity_poly.pdbx_seq_one_letter_code
_entity_poly.pdbx_strand_id
1 'polypeptide(L)'
;MLLNVRNLYFGYKPGTLLFRNINLSVEKGKIIALAGESGCGKSTLLNIIYGLFDWQSGEIYLEDERLFGPKGNIVPGELGMKLVSQNYDLMPYLTVVENIGKFISNTNLSEKKQKIQELLQVVGLEDYAHVLPKNLSGGQQQRVAIARALSVMPKLLLLDEPFSNLDYSRKMELRERLFNYAKEHELSVMISTHEIQEILPWTDQIIVLQEGRLIQNDNAEETFRNPYNAYVAKLLGEVNTISEEEKSILNVSKNYFFPHQVKLTENGLDAQIVESRFAGNHYWNKILVHNIPLVMYSENKLEGNIKIEAKD
;
A
#
# COMPACT_ATOMS: atom_id res chain seq x y z
N MET A 1 -8.35 -18.89 -4.36
CA MET A 1 -7.55 -17.82 -5.01
C MET A 1 -8.53 -16.81 -5.58
N LEU A 2 -8.31 -15.48 -5.36
CA LEU A 2 -9.17 -14.46 -5.95
C LEU A 2 -8.57 -13.92 -7.27
N LEU A 3 -7.31 -13.45 -7.20
CA LEU A 3 -6.60 -12.92 -8.38
C LEU A 3 -5.36 -13.76 -8.63
N ASN A 4 -5.10 -14.08 -9.90
CA ASN A 4 -3.90 -14.80 -10.29
C ASN A 4 -3.36 -14.19 -11.58
N VAL A 5 -2.16 -13.66 -11.54
CA VAL A 5 -1.43 -13.09 -12.69
C VAL A 5 -0.25 -14.01 -12.99
N ARG A 6 -0.14 -14.47 -14.24
CA ARG A 6 0.88 -15.43 -14.67
C ARG A 6 1.66 -14.90 -15.86
N ASN A 7 2.97 -14.88 -15.73
CA ASN A 7 3.91 -14.54 -16.81
C ASN A 7 3.52 -13.26 -17.56
N LEU A 8 3.13 -12.20 -16.82
CA LEU A 8 2.64 -10.96 -17.42
C LEU A 8 3.83 -10.14 -17.97
N TYR A 9 3.73 -9.76 -19.23
CA TYR A 9 4.63 -8.82 -19.90
C TYR A 9 3.84 -7.64 -20.43
N PHE A 10 4.32 -6.45 -20.15
CA PHE A 10 3.68 -5.20 -20.59
C PHE A 10 4.69 -4.10 -20.89
N GLY A 11 4.41 -3.31 -21.92
CA GLY A 11 5.09 -2.07 -22.24
C GLY A 11 4.19 -1.11 -23.00
N TYR A 12 4.33 0.17 -22.73
CA TYR A 12 3.54 1.23 -23.40
C TYR A 12 3.88 1.40 -24.88
N LYS A 13 5.12 1.01 -25.28
CA LYS A 13 5.59 1.10 -26.65
C LYS A 13 6.14 -0.22 -27.11
N PRO A 14 5.99 -0.58 -28.41
CA PRO A 14 6.64 -1.75 -28.96
C PRO A 14 8.16 -1.74 -28.67
N GLY A 15 8.69 -2.88 -28.24
CA GLY A 15 10.11 -3.05 -27.95
C GLY A 15 10.60 -2.54 -26.58
N THR A 16 9.77 -1.82 -25.82
CA THR A 16 10.10 -1.35 -24.48
C THR A 16 9.18 -1.97 -23.45
N LEU A 17 9.68 -2.91 -22.64
CA LEU A 17 8.90 -3.54 -21.59
C LEU A 17 9.06 -2.79 -20.27
N LEU A 18 7.94 -2.44 -19.65
CA LEU A 18 7.85 -2.02 -18.26
C LEU A 18 7.83 -3.26 -17.36
N PHE A 19 6.92 -4.19 -17.60
CA PHE A 19 6.82 -5.43 -16.85
C PHE A 19 7.44 -6.61 -17.60
N ARG A 20 8.18 -7.43 -16.85
CA ARG A 20 8.81 -8.65 -17.37
C ARG A 20 8.53 -9.79 -16.42
N ASN A 21 7.67 -10.73 -16.85
CA ASN A 21 7.36 -11.95 -16.11
C ASN A 21 6.80 -11.68 -14.70
N ILE A 22 5.81 -10.79 -14.59
CA ILE A 22 5.11 -10.58 -13.31
C ILE A 22 4.24 -11.79 -13.02
N ASN A 23 4.46 -12.37 -11.84
CA ASN A 23 3.67 -13.48 -11.30
C ASN A 23 3.22 -13.10 -9.90
N LEU A 24 1.92 -13.02 -9.66
CA LEU A 24 1.37 -12.75 -8.33
C LEU A 24 0.04 -13.46 -8.12
N SER A 25 -0.27 -13.71 -6.88
CA SER A 25 -1.54 -14.31 -6.48
C SER A 25 -2.07 -13.61 -5.23
N VAL A 26 -3.39 -13.48 -5.16
CA VAL A 26 -4.12 -12.85 -4.06
C VAL A 26 -5.24 -13.77 -3.61
N GLU A 27 -5.36 -13.98 -2.32
CA GLU A 27 -6.46 -14.72 -1.71
C GLU A 27 -7.68 -13.82 -1.50
N LYS A 28 -8.86 -14.43 -1.35
CA LYS A 28 -10.11 -13.72 -1.08
C LYS A 28 -10.12 -13.12 0.33
N GLY A 29 -10.73 -11.94 0.48
CA GLY A 29 -10.92 -11.26 1.77
C GLY A 29 -9.64 -10.67 2.35
N LYS A 30 -8.57 -10.52 1.54
CA LYS A 30 -7.28 -10.00 1.98
C LYS A 30 -7.09 -8.53 1.64
N ILE A 31 -6.35 -7.83 2.48
CA ILE A 31 -5.88 -6.46 2.25
C ILE A 31 -4.41 -6.54 1.79
N ILE A 32 -4.15 -6.08 0.58
CA ILE A 32 -2.87 -6.19 -0.10
C ILE A 32 -2.24 -4.82 -0.30
N ALA A 33 -1.01 -4.63 0.16
CA ALA A 33 -0.19 -3.47 -0.16
C ALA A 33 0.65 -3.74 -1.43
N LEU A 34 0.43 -2.95 -2.47
CA LEU A 34 1.29 -2.89 -3.65
C LEU A 34 2.28 -1.74 -3.48
N ALA A 35 3.50 -2.07 -3.14
CA ALA A 35 4.52 -1.15 -2.68
C ALA A 35 5.67 -0.96 -3.66
N GLY A 36 6.34 0.18 -3.58
CA GLY A 36 7.50 0.53 -4.37
C GLY A 36 7.62 2.04 -4.58
N GLU A 37 8.76 2.48 -5.05
CA GLU A 37 9.01 3.90 -5.34
C GLU A 37 8.10 4.45 -6.44
N SER A 38 8.01 5.79 -6.53
CA SER A 38 7.28 6.45 -7.62
C SER A 38 7.85 6.03 -8.97
N GLY A 39 6.97 5.72 -9.93
CA GLY A 39 7.36 5.30 -11.28
C GLY A 39 7.74 3.81 -11.44
N CYS A 40 7.75 2.99 -10.38
CA CYS A 40 8.05 1.55 -10.50
C CYS A 40 6.97 0.72 -11.22
N GLY A 41 5.77 1.30 -11.47
CA GLY A 41 4.69 0.68 -12.23
C GLY A 41 3.44 0.30 -11.44
N LYS A 42 3.27 0.69 -10.18
CA LYS A 42 2.10 0.33 -9.34
C LYS A 42 0.77 0.65 -10.01
N SER A 43 0.55 1.92 -10.37
CA SER A 43 -0.69 2.37 -11.04
C SER A 43 -0.90 1.65 -12.37
N THR A 44 0.18 1.38 -13.12
CA THR A 44 0.11 0.63 -14.38
C THR A 44 -0.36 -0.81 -14.13
N LEU A 45 0.15 -1.48 -13.09
CA LEU A 45 -0.27 -2.83 -12.77
C LEU A 45 -1.74 -2.88 -12.34
N LEU A 46 -2.20 -1.92 -11.51
CA LEU A 46 -3.62 -1.81 -11.16
C LEU A 46 -4.51 -1.59 -12.39
N ASN A 47 -4.09 -0.73 -13.31
CA ASN A 47 -4.82 -0.46 -14.55
C ASN A 47 -4.88 -1.69 -15.48
N ILE A 48 -3.82 -2.49 -15.57
CA ILE A 48 -3.80 -3.74 -16.32
C ILE A 48 -4.76 -4.76 -15.69
N ILE A 49 -4.69 -4.96 -14.37
CA ILE A 49 -5.57 -5.88 -13.63
C ILE A 49 -7.04 -5.47 -13.81
N TYR A 50 -7.33 -4.17 -13.78
CA TYR A 50 -8.68 -3.65 -13.99
C TYR A 50 -9.15 -3.76 -15.44
N GLY A 51 -8.25 -4.00 -16.42
CA GLY A 51 -8.60 -4.10 -17.83
C GLY A 51 -8.62 -2.77 -18.57
N LEU A 52 -7.84 -1.76 -18.15
CA LEU A 52 -7.67 -0.49 -18.89
C LEU A 52 -6.55 -0.55 -19.93
N PHE A 53 -5.58 -1.44 -19.75
CA PHE A 53 -4.47 -1.64 -20.68
C PHE A 53 -4.39 -3.09 -21.13
N ASP A 54 -4.13 -3.28 -22.42
CA ASP A 54 -3.77 -4.59 -22.96
C ASP A 54 -2.33 -4.95 -22.61
N TRP A 55 -2.07 -6.22 -22.39
CA TRP A 55 -0.72 -6.74 -22.17
C TRP A 55 -0.22 -7.56 -23.36
N GLN A 56 1.10 -7.67 -23.52
CA GLN A 56 1.72 -8.34 -24.66
C GLN A 56 1.63 -9.87 -24.54
N SER A 57 1.83 -10.41 -23.35
CA SER A 57 1.73 -11.84 -23.06
C SER A 57 1.48 -12.09 -21.58
N GLY A 58 1.07 -13.30 -21.26
CA GLY A 58 0.67 -13.73 -19.92
C GLY A 58 -0.84 -13.87 -19.78
N GLU A 59 -1.27 -14.20 -18.59
CA GLU A 59 -2.67 -14.46 -18.26
C GLU A 59 -3.03 -13.84 -16.92
N ILE A 60 -4.25 -13.33 -16.84
CA ILE A 60 -4.83 -12.79 -15.60
C ILE A 60 -6.16 -13.51 -15.37
N TYR A 61 -6.37 -13.98 -14.16
CA TYR A 61 -7.60 -14.64 -13.73
C TYR A 61 -8.19 -13.95 -12.52
N LEU A 62 -9.50 -13.71 -12.53
CA LEU A 62 -10.27 -13.35 -11.34
C LEU A 62 -11.11 -14.56 -10.96
N GLU A 63 -10.82 -15.17 -9.82
CA GLU A 63 -11.28 -16.51 -9.46
C GLU A 63 -10.86 -17.51 -10.57
N ASP A 64 -11.82 -18.16 -11.22
CA ASP A 64 -11.56 -19.12 -12.32
C ASP A 64 -11.78 -18.50 -13.70
N GLU A 65 -12.19 -17.21 -13.77
CA GLU A 65 -12.49 -16.53 -15.02
C GLU A 65 -11.24 -15.81 -15.56
N ARG A 66 -10.85 -16.14 -16.80
CA ARG A 66 -9.76 -15.46 -17.50
C ARG A 66 -10.20 -14.07 -17.95
N LEU A 67 -9.36 -13.06 -17.63
CA LEU A 67 -9.55 -11.69 -18.06
C LEU A 67 -8.87 -11.46 -19.42
N PHE A 68 -9.50 -10.67 -20.28
CA PHE A 68 -9.01 -10.43 -21.65
C PHE A 68 -8.56 -8.98 -21.87
N GLY A 69 -8.84 -8.07 -20.92
CA GLY A 69 -8.56 -6.66 -21.06
C GLY A 69 -9.33 -5.98 -22.20
N PRO A 70 -8.89 -4.81 -22.67
CA PRO A 70 -9.57 -4.04 -23.73
C PRO A 70 -9.78 -4.77 -25.04
N LYS A 71 -8.94 -5.75 -25.40
CA LYS A 71 -9.11 -6.58 -26.60
C LYS A 71 -10.33 -7.50 -26.54
N GLY A 72 -10.70 -7.92 -25.33
CA GLY A 72 -11.86 -8.79 -25.11
C GLY A 72 -13.11 -8.06 -24.63
N ASN A 73 -12.96 -6.89 -24.02
CA ASN A 73 -14.04 -6.14 -23.38
C ASN A 73 -14.15 -4.71 -23.94
N ILE A 74 -15.31 -4.37 -24.51
CA ILE A 74 -15.58 -3.03 -25.04
C ILE A 74 -15.62 -1.98 -23.92
N VAL A 75 -16.11 -2.37 -22.74
CA VAL A 75 -16.21 -1.49 -21.57
C VAL A 75 -15.11 -1.88 -20.58
N PRO A 76 -14.24 -0.93 -20.19
CA PRO A 76 -13.20 -1.20 -19.18
C PRO A 76 -13.80 -1.61 -17.83
N GLY A 77 -13.11 -2.49 -17.16
CA GLY A 77 -13.49 -2.99 -15.84
C GLY A 77 -14.21 -4.33 -15.90
N GLU A 78 -13.59 -5.30 -15.26
CA GLU A 78 -14.15 -6.65 -15.17
C GLU A 78 -15.27 -6.70 -14.13
N LEU A 79 -16.26 -7.59 -14.38
CA LEU A 79 -17.32 -7.85 -13.40
C LEU A 79 -16.71 -8.28 -12.06
N GLY A 80 -17.15 -7.64 -10.99
CA GLY A 80 -16.64 -7.92 -9.65
C GLY A 80 -15.38 -7.14 -9.25
N MET A 81 -14.85 -6.25 -10.12
CA MET A 81 -13.76 -5.34 -9.74
C MET A 81 -14.20 -3.88 -9.80
N LYS A 82 -13.59 -3.05 -8.94
CA LYS A 82 -13.66 -1.60 -9.01
C LYS A 82 -12.28 -1.01 -8.81
N LEU A 83 -11.98 0.04 -9.58
CA LEU A 83 -10.76 0.83 -9.47
C LEU A 83 -11.11 2.27 -9.07
N VAL A 84 -10.42 2.77 -8.07
CA VAL A 84 -10.39 4.19 -7.74
C VAL A 84 -9.01 4.71 -8.12
N SER A 85 -8.96 5.40 -9.25
CA SER A 85 -7.75 6.05 -9.76
C SER A 85 -7.60 7.47 -9.20
N GLN A 86 -6.44 8.08 -9.44
CA GLN A 86 -6.15 9.46 -9.00
C GLN A 86 -7.10 10.52 -9.60
N ASN A 87 -7.76 10.24 -10.72
CA ASN A 87 -8.69 11.18 -11.39
C ASN A 87 -10.12 11.15 -10.84
N TYR A 88 -10.43 10.25 -9.89
CA TYR A 88 -11.72 10.05 -9.20
C TYR A 88 -12.95 9.80 -10.08
N ASP A 89 -12.98 10.28 -11.31
CA ASP A 89 -14.04 10.11 -12.31
C ASP A 89 -15.47 10.33 -11.77
N LEU A 90 -15.66 11.38 -10.93
CA LEU A 90 -16.96 11.71 -10.35
C LEU A 90 -17.87 12.39 -11.37
N MET A 91 -19.19 12.18 -11.21
CA MET A 91 -20.21 12.87 -12.00
C MET A 91 -20.39 14.29 -11.47
N PRO A 92 -19.93 15.34 -12.19
CA PRO A 92 -19.75 16.67 -11.62
C PRO A 92 -21.07 17.40 -11.32
N TYR A 93 -22.16 16.95 -11.95
CA TYR A 93 -23.50 17.54 -11.81
C TYR A 93 -24.41 16.77 -10.85
N LEU A 94 -23.94 15.68 -10.28
CA LEU A 94 -24.63 14.90 -9.27
C LEU A 94 -24.03 15.19 -7.89
N THR A 95 -24.89 15.29 -6.88
CA THR A 95 -24.48 15.40 -5.48
C THR A 95 -23.71 14.16 -5.01
N VAL A 96 -23.10 14.20 -3.82
CA VAL A 96 -22.43 13.05 -3.22
C VAL A 96 -23.38 11.85 -3.12
N VAL A 97 -24.57 12.02 -2.57
CA VAL A 97 -25.60 10.97 -2.47
C VAL A 97 -25.95 10.38 -3.82
N GLU A 98 -26.12 11.20 -4.85
CA GLU A 98 -26.44 10.75 -6.21
C GLU A 98 -25.26 10.04 -6.87
N ASN A 99 -24.02 10.48 -6.65
CA ASN A 99 -22.83 9.78 -7.11
C ASN A 99 -22.73 8.38 -6.50
N ILE A 100 -22.89 8.25 -5.19
CA ILE A 100 -22.84 6.96 -4.48
C ILE A 100 -24.01 6.07 -4.92
N GLY A 101 -25.22 6.63 -4.98
CA GLY A 101 -26.44 5.89 -5.29
C GLY A 101 -26.64 5.54 -6.76
N LYS A 102 -25.78 6.01 -7.68
CA LYS A 102 -25.97 5.88 -9.14
C LYS A 102 -26.12 4.45 -9.61
N PHE A 103 -25.33 3.54 -9.06
CA PHE A 103 -25.28 2.15 -9.47
C PHE A 103 -26.03 1.19 -8.54
N ILE A 104 -26.60 1.69 -7.45
CA ILE A 104 -27.45 0.90 -6.56
C ILE A 104 -28.84 0.77 -7.19
N SER A 105 -29.41 -0.43 -7.16
CA SER A 105 -30.74 -0.72 -7.70
C SER A 105 -31.82 0.17 -7.08
N ASN A 106 -32.81 0.57 -7.88
CA ASN A 106 -33.97 1.32 -7.44
C ASN A 106 -35.16 0.41 -7.05
N THR A 107 -35.00 -0.90 -7.03
CA THR A 107 -36.08 -1.84 -6.69
C THR A 107 -36.53 -1.71 -5.25
N ASN A 108 -35.61 -1.38 -4.32
CA ASN A 108 -35.92 -1.09 -2.93
C ASN A 108 -35.27 0.23 -2.51
N LEU A 109 -36.06 1.29 -2.48
CA LEU A 109 -35.58 2.64 -2.14
C LEU A 109 -35.12 2.77 -0.67
N SER A 110 -35.68 1.99 0.24
CA SER A 110 -35.29 1.99 1.64
C SER A 110 -33.90 1.39 1.81
N GLU A 111 -33.64 0.22 1.23
CA GLU A 111 -32.32 -0.43 1.24
C GLU A 111 -31.26 0.43 0.55
N LYS A 112 -31.62 1.04 -0.60
CA LYS A 112 -30.74 1.98 -1.30
C LYS A 112 -30.34 3.14 -0.40
N LYS A 113 -31.29 3.77 0.29
CA LYS A 113 -31.02 4.89 1.21
C LYS A 113 -30.15 4.46 2.38
N GLN A 114 -30.42 3.30 2.97
CA GLN A 114 -29.63 2.73 4.05
C GLN A 114 -28.20 2.47 3.61
N LYS A 115 -28.01 1.85 2.43
CA LYS A 115 -26.67 1.57 1.87
C LYS A 115 -25.87 2.85 1.60
N ILE A 116 -26.51 3.88 1.07
CA ILE A 116 -25.87 5.18 0.85
C ILE A 116 -25.44 5.79 2.20
N GLN A 117 -26.27 5.72 3.22
CA GLN A 117 -25.95 6.26 4.53
C GLN A 117 -24.78 5.52 5.19
N GLU A 118 -24.78 4.19 5.12
CA GLU A 118 -23.64 3.35 5.55
C GLU A 118 -22.33 3.76 4.87
N LEU A 119 -22.35 3.91 3.54
CA LEU A 119 -21.16 4.28 2.78
C LEU A 119 -20.69 5.71 3.06
N LEU A 120 -21.60 6.64 3.32
CA LEU A 120 -21.24 7.98 3.79
C LEU A 120 -20.51 7.93 5.13
N GLN A 121 -20.95 7.09 6.07
CA GLN A 121 -20.28 6.87 7.35
C GLN A 121 -18.89 6.24 7.19
N VAL A 122 -18.76 5.23 6.31
CA VAL A 122 -17.47 4.60 6.01
C VAL A 122 -16.44 5.63 5.56
N VAL A 123 -16.83 6.59 4.73
CA VAL A 123 -15.91 7.60 4.20
C VAL A 123 -15.94 8.94 4.97
N GLY A 124 -16.76 9.08 6.02
CA GLY A 124 -16.86 10.28 6.85
C GLY A 124 -17.30 11.52 6.07
N LEU A 125 -18.38 11.39 5.29
CA LEU A 125 -18.94 12.47 4.45
C LEU A 125 -20.43 12.70 4.65
N GLU A 126 -20.99 12.38 5.83
CA GLU A 126 -22.40 12.53 6.15
C GLU A 126 -22.88 13.96 5.94
N ASP A 127 -22.09 14.94 6.41
CA ASP A 127 -22.42 16.38 6.30
C ASP A 127 -22.33 16.93 4.87
N TYR A 128 -21.71 16.17 3.96
CA TYR A 128 -21.49 16.55 2.55
C TYR A 128 -22.45 15.86 1.58
N ALA A 129 -23.45 15.13 2.08
CA ALA A 129 -24.36 14.28 1.30
C ALA A 129 -24.99 14.99 0.08
N HIS A 130 -25.35 16.25 0.23
CA HIS A 130 -26.02 17.05 -0.80
C HIS A 130 -25.12 18.05 -1.52
N VAL A 131 -23.80 17.98 -1.30
CA VAL A 131 -22.82 18.85 -1.94
C VAL A 131 -22.43 18.30 -3.32
N LEU A 132 -22.18 19.19 -4.29
CA LEU A 132 -21.66 18.82 -5.61
C LEU A 132 -20.15 18.59 -5.55
N PRO A 133 -19.57 17.64 -6.35
CA PRO A 133 -18.14 17.36 -6.36
C PRO A 133 -17.24 18.57 -6.55
N LYS A 134 -17.63 19.53 -7.39
CA LYS A 134 -16.87 20.76 -7.64
C LYS A 134 -16.63 21.64 -6.40
N ASN A 135 -17.46 21.46 -5.36
CA ASN A 135 -17.38 22.20 -4.11
C ASN A 135 -16.66 21.42 -3.00
N LEU A 136 -16.11 20.25 -3.34
CA LEU A 136 -15.38 19.38 -2.43
C LEU A 136 -13.86 19.54 -2.63
N SER A 137 -13.09 19.40 -1.55
CA SER A 137 -11.63 19.25 -1.65
C SER A 137 -11.24 17.96 -2.40
N GLY A 138 -10.00 17.88 -2.91
CA GLY A 138 -9.51 16.67 -3.59
C GLY A 138 -9.64 15.40 -2.73
N GLY A 139 -9.29 15.49 -1.44
CA GLY A 139 -9.46 14.36 -0.52
C GLY A 139 -10.93 14.00 -0.23
N GLN A 140 -11.85 14.97 -0.25
CA GLN A 140 -13.28 14.68 -0.16
C GLN A 140 -13.79 14.01 -1.44
N GLN A 141 -13.39 14.49 -2.61
CA GLN A 141 -13.71 13.85 -3.90
C GLN A 141 -13.21 12.41 -3.96
N GLN A 142 -12.00 12.14 -3.50
CA GLN A 142 -11.42 10.81 -3.40
C GLN A 142 -12.27 9.88 -2.53
N ARG A 143 -12.73 10.36 -1.36
CA ARG A 143 -13.63 9.61 -0.47
C ARG A 143 -14.99 9.32 -1.11
N VAL A 144 -15.55 10.24 -1.87
CA VAL A 144 -16.78 9.99 -2.66
C VAL A 144 -16.55 8.89 -3.70
N ALA A 145 -15.40 8.90 -4.39
CA ALA A 145 -15.06 7.86 -5.36
C ALA A 145 -14.92 6.47 -4.72
N ILE A 146 -14.33 6.39 -3.53
CA ILE A 146 -14.25 5.13 -2.75
C ILE A 146 -15.67 4.65 -2.39
N ALA A 147 -16.51 5.51 -1.81
CA ALA A 147 -17.89 5.15 -1.47
C ALA A 147 -18.71 4.69 -2.70
N ARG A 148 -18.56 5.37 -3.83
CA ARG A 148 -19.18 4.97 -5.10
C ARG A 148 -18.68 3.61 -5.59
N ALA A 149 -17.39 3.32 -5.46
CA ALA A 149 -16.84 2.02 -5.84
C ALA A 149 -17.39 0.88 -4.97
N LEU A 150 -17.62 1.15 -3.68
CA LEU A 150 -18.22 0.21 -2.72
C LEU A 150 -19.73 0.01 -2.92
N SER A 151 -20.41 0.91 -3.64
CA SER A 151 -21.87 0.90 -3.77
C SER A 151 -22.43 -0.36 -4.44
N VAL A 152 -21.65 -1.02 -5.27
CA VAL A 152 -21.97 -2.29 -5.96
C VAL A 152 -21.22 -3.51 -5.40
N MET A 153 -20.61 -3.37 -4.24
CA MET A 153 -19.85 -4.40 -3.53
C MET A 153 -18.99 -5.29 -4.47
N PRO A 154 -17.77 -4.82 -4.83
CA PRO A 154 -16.89 -5.60 -5.68
C PRO A 154 -16.29 -6.80 -4.92
N LYS A 155 -15.80 -7.80 -5.64
CA LYS A 155 -14.96 -8.89 -5.08
C LYS A 155 -13.53 -8.38 -4.80
N LEU A 156 -13.05 -7.46 -5.65
CA LEU A 156 -11.73 -6.83 -5.56
C LEU A 156 -11.84 -5.32 -5.77
N LEU A 157 -11.45 -4.56 -4.76
CA LEU A 157 -11.31 -3.11 -4.82
C LEU A 157 -9.85 -2.75 -5.04
N LEU A 158 -9.57 -2.05 -6.13
CA LEU A 158 -8.24 -1.54 -6.49
C LEU A 158 -8.19 -0.04 -6.14
N LEU A 159 -7.21 0.36 -5.34
CA LEU A 159 -7.05 1.74 -4.87
C LEU A 159 -5.67 2.26 -5.25
N ASP A 160 -5.62 3.32 -6.05
CA ASP A 160 -4.36 3.94 -6.45
C ASP A 160 -4.05 5.16 -5.58
N GLU A 161 -3.13 5.01 -4.64
CA GLU A 161 -2.71 5.98 -3.63
C GLU A 161 -3.88 6.68 -2.90
N PRO A 162 -4.80 5.91 -2.27
CA PRO A 162 -6.08 6.44 -1.76
C PRO A 162 -5.97 7.38 -0.57
N PHE A 163 -4.80 7.55 0.01
CA PHE A 163 -4.61 8.37 1.21
C PHE A 163 -3.70 9.59 1.00
N SER A 164 -3.13 9.75 -0.21
CA SER A 164 -2.11 10.78 -0.49
C SER A 164 -2.58 12.23 -0.30
N ASN A 165 -3.87 12.51 -0.52
CA ASN A 165 -4.46 13.85 -0.48
C ASN A 165 -5.18 14.19 0.84
N LEU A 166 -4.87 13.47 1.93
CA LEU A 166 -5.52 13.64 3.23
C LEU A 166 -4.50 14.08 4.28
N ASP A 167 -4.94 14.89 5.23
CA ASP A 167 -4.19 15.15 6.47
C ASP A 167 -4.13 13.89 7.36
N TYR A 168 -3.18 13.86 8.29
CA TYR A 168 -2.90 12.69 9.13
C TYR A 168 -4.13 12.14 9.86
N SER A 169 -4.91 13.02 10.52
CA SER A 169 -6.10 12.61 11.28
C SER A 169 -7.14 11.94 10.38
N ARG A 170 -7.44 12.55 9.23
CA ARG A 170 -8.41 12.02 8.27
C ARG A 170 -7.92 10.76 7.57
N LYS A 171 -6.60 10.62 7.33
CA LYS A 171 -6.01 9.38 6.85
C LYS A 171 -6.28 8.22 7.81
N MET A 172 -6.01 8.43 9.11
CA MET A 172 -6.20 7.40 10.14
C MET A 172 -7.66 6.95 10.21
N GLU A 173 -8.59 7.89 10.29
CA GLU A 173 -10.01 7.62 10.41
C GLU A 173 -10.57 6.87 9.18
N LEU A 174 -10.22 7.34 7.96
CA LEU A 174 -10.65 6.68 6.73
C LEU A 174 -10.10 5.26 6.62
N ARG A 175 -8.81 5.05 6.95
CA ARG A 175 -8.18 3.71 6.93
C ARG A 175 -8.90 2.75 7.87
N GLU A 176 -9.11 3.15 9.11
CA GLU A 176 -9.77 2.31 10.10
C GLU A 176 -11.18 1.92 9.63
N ARG A 177 -12.00 2.89 9.21
CA ARG A 177 -13.36 2.64 8.75
C ARG A 177 -13.40 1.77 7.49
N LEU A 178 -12.56 2.07 6.49
CA LEU A 178 -12.51 1.34 5.22
C LEU A 178 -12.05 -0.11 5.42
N PHE A 179 -11.00 -0.33 6.20
CA PHE A 179 -10.48 -1.69 6.40
C PHE A 179 -11.36 -2.54 7.30
N ASN A 180 -12.01 -1.95 8.31
CA ASN A 180 -13.02 -2.65 9.10
C ASN A 180 -14.20 -3.05 8.21
N TYR A 181 -14.70 -2.13 7.39
CA TYR A 181 -15.74 -2.42 6.40
C TYR A 181 -15.33 -3.54 5.44
N ALA A 182 -14.09 -3.52 4.94
CA ALA A 182 -13.58 -4.56 4.05
C ALA A 182 -13.55 -5.93 4.74
N LYS A 183 -13.11 -5.99 5.99
CA LYS A 183 -13.08 -7.24 6.79
C LYS A 183 -14.48 -7.78 7.09
N GLU A 184 -15.41 -6.92 7.49
CA GLU A 184 -16.80 -7.30 7.78
C GLU A 184 -17.53 -7.89 6.56
N HIS A 185 -17.15 -7.44 5.36
CA HIS A 185 -17.80 -7.88 4.11
C HIS A 185 -16.94 -8.86 3.30
N GLU A 186 -15.85 -9.38 3.84
CA GLU A 186 -14.88 -10.25 3.13
C GLU A 186 -14.40 -9.64 1.79
N LEU A 187 -14.33 -8.31 1.71
CA LEU A 187 -13.89 -7.58 0.54
C LEU A 187 -12.37 -7.65 0.42
N SER A 188 -11.88 -8.07 -0.73
CA SER A 188 -10.45 -7.99 -1.04
C SER A 188 -10.09 -6.59 -1.52
N VAL A 189 -9.01 -6.02 -0.97
CA VAL A 189 -8.56 -4.67 -1.32
C VAL A 189 -7.09 -4.69 -1.69
N MET A 190 -6.74 -4.16 -2.87
CA MET A 190 -5.34 -3.97 -3.26
C MET A 190 -5.05 -2.47 -3.35
N ILE A 191 -4.06 -2.02 -2.61
CA ILE A 191 -3.74 -0.60 -2.44
C ILE A 191 -2.32 -0.34 -2.92
N SER A 192 -2.16 0.54 -3.90
CA SER A 192 -0.84 1.09 -4.21
C SER A 192 -0.45 2.14 -3.17
N THR A 193 0.76 2.05 -2.67
CA THR A 193 1.30 3.03 -1.73
C THR A 193 2.83 3.11 -1.82
N HIS A 194 3.37 4.26 -1.46
CA HIS A 194 4.78 4.45 -1.14
C HIS A 194 5.03 4.59 0.38
N GLU A 195 3.96 4.60 1.18
CA GLU A 195 3.95 4.74 2.65
C GLU A 195 3.37 3.45 3.29
N ILE A 196 4.08 2.30 3.14
CA ILE A 196 3.62 1.00 3.67
C ILE A 196 3.34 1.05 5.17
N GLN A 197 4.20 1.72 5.94
CA GLN A 197 4.10 1.81 7.39
C GLN A 197 2.73 2.28 7.86
N GLU A 198 2.11 3.16 7.08
CA GLU A 198 0.81 3.73 7.40
C GLU A 198 -0.35 2.73 7.30
N ILE A 199 -0.23 1.67 6.49
CA ILE A 199 -1.27 0.65 6.28
C ILE A 199 -0.88 -0.73 6.82
N LEU A 200 0.36 -0.89 7.27
CA LEU A 200 0.91 -2.17 7.75
C LEU A 200 0.03 -2.88 8.78
N PRO A 201 -0.59 -2.20 9.78
CA PRO A 201 -1.43 -2.87 10.77
C PRO A 201 -2.68 -3.58 10.21
N TRP A 202 -3.12 -3.20 9.02
CA TRP A 202 -4.29 -3.81 8.35
C TRP A 202 -3.91 -4.72 7.19
N THR A 203 -2.62 -4.72 6.79
CA THR A 203 -2.14 -5.42 5.58
C THR A 203 -1.89 -6.89 5.86
N ASP A 204 -2.50 -7.76 5.08
CA ASP A 204 -2.26 -9.21 5.12
C ASP A 204 -1.06 -9.63 4.25
N GLN A 205 -0.89 -8.98 3.07
CA GLN A 205 0.10 -9.33 2.06
C GLN A 205 0.77 -8.09 1.50
N ILE A 206 2.07 -8.14 1.30
CA ILE A 206 2.85 -7.07 0.65
C ILE A 206 3.43 -7.59 -0.65
N ILE A 207 3.16 -6.87 -1.74
CA ILE A 207 3.74 -7.08 -3.07
C ILE A 207 4.67 -5.92 -3.35
N VAL A 208 5.95 -6.17 -3.49
CA VAL A 208 6.96 -5.14 -3.75
C VAL A 208 7.37 -5.13 -5.21
N LEU A 209 7.21 -3.96 -5.85
CA LEU A 209 7.67 -3.68 -7.21
C LEU A 209 8.91 -2.79 -7.18
N GLN A 210 9.90 -3.14 -8.00
CA GLN A 210 11.07 -2.32 -8.29
C GLN A 210 11.35 -2.38 -9.81
N GLU A 211 11.39 -1.22 -10.46
CA GLU A 211 11.72 -1.12 -11.90
C GLU A 211 10.94 -2.11 -12.79
N GLY A 212 9.63 -2.24 -12.54
CA GLY A 212 8.76 -3.13 -13.28
C GLY A 212 8.95 -4.63 -13.00
N ARG A 213 9.66 -5.00 -11.96
CA ARG A 213 9.85 -6.38 -11.49
C ARG A 213 9.19 -6.58 -10.14
N LEU A 214 8.64 -7.74 -9.93
CA LEU A 214 8.19 -8.17 -8.62
C LEU A 214 9.40 -8.69 -7.84
N ILE A 215 9.71 -8.04 -6.71
CA ILE A 215 10.90 -8.34 -5.89
C ILE A 215 10.54 -9.26 -4.72
N GLN A 216 9.39 -8.99 -4.09
CA GLN A 216 8.90 -9.79 -2.96
C GLN A 216 7.37 -9.84 -2.98
N ASN A 217 6.81 -10.97 -2.56
CA ASN A 217 5.37 -11.19 -2.46
C ASN A 217 5.08 -12.20 -1.33
N ASP A 218 4.94 -11.68 -0.12
CA ASP A 218 4.77 -12.47 1.10
C ASP A 218 3.71 -11.85 2.00
N ASN A 219 3.36 -12.54 3.09
CA ASN A 219 2.57 -11.91 4.13
C ASN A 219 3.32 -10.73 4.77
N ALA A 220 2.58 -9.80 5.38
CA ALA A 220 3.15 -8.55 5.87
C ALA A 220 4.21 -8.75 6.96
N GLU A 221 4.00 -9.71 7.87
CA GLU A 221 4.94 -10.00 8.96
C GLU A 221 6.25 -10.59 8.42
N GLU A 222 6.17 -11.54 7.48
CA GLU A 222 7.34 -12.14 6.85
C GLU A 222 8.13 -11.10 6.06
N THR A 223 7.45 -10.26 5.28
CA THR A 223 8.11 -9.18 4.53
C THR A 223 8.84 -8.21 5.44
N PHE A 224 8.26 -7.88 6.62
CA PHE A 224 8.89 -6.99 7.61
C PHE A 224 10.08 -7.63 8.30
N ARG A 225 9.97 -8.91 8.70
CA ARG A 225 11.05 -9.63 9.41
C ARG A 225 12.19 -10.03 8.48
N ASN A 226 11.86 -10.42 7.25
CA ASN A 226 12.79 -10.94 6.26
C ASN A 226 12.65 -10.19 4.93
N PRO A 227 12.96 -8.88 4.88
CA PRO A 227 13.00 -8.14 3.61
C PRO A 227 14.01 -8.80 2.67
N TYR A 228 13.62 -8.98 1.40
CA TYR A 228 14.47 -9.65 0.41
C TYR A 228 15.83 -8.95 0.20
N ASN A 229 15.84 -7.63 0.29
CA ASN A 229 17.03 -6.79 0.13
C ASN A 229 16.86 -5.43 0.84
N ALA A 230 17.92 -4.63 0.83
CA ALA A 230 17.94 -3.30 1.43
C ALA A 230 16.86 -2.35 0.82
N TYR A 231 16.47 -2.53 -0.44
CA TYR A 231 15.39 -1.75 -1.07
C TYR A 231 14.06 -2.03 -0.39
N VAL A 232 13.71 -3.31 -0.23
CA VAL A 232 12.47 -3.70 0.46
C VAL A 232 12.48 -3.20 1.91
N ALA A 233 13.60 -3.36 2.61
CA ALA A 233 13.74 -2.88 3.99
C ALA A 233 13.51 -1.36 4.09
N LYS A 234 14.05 -0.56 3.16
CA LYS A 234 13.87 0.91 3.10
C LYS A 234 12.41 1.34 2.87
N LEU A 235 11.62 0.57 2.14
CA LEU A 235 10.19 0.83 2.00
C LEU A 235 9.42 0.61 3.31
N LEU A 236 9.92 -0.27 4.17
CA LEU A 236 9.31 -0.63 5.46
C LEU A 236 9.74 0.29 6.60
N GLY A 237 10.85 1.03 6.45
CA GLY A 237 11.34 1.91 7.50
C GLY A 237 12.72 2.47 7.28
N GLU A 238 13.20 3.19 8.29
CA GLU A 238 14.60 3.60 8.36
C GLU A 238 15.51 2.37 8.50
N VAL A 239 16.62 2.33 7.74
CA VAL A 239 17.50 1.17 7.65
C VAL A 239 18.95 1.59 7.71
N ASN A 240 19.72 0.94 8.56
CA ASN A 240 21.17 0.96 8.48
C ASN A 240 21.62 0.12 7.28
N THR A 241 22.45 0.67 6.42
CA THR A 241 23.06 -0.05 5.29
C THR A 241 24.57 -0.01 5.44
N ILE A 242 25.22 -1.16 5.32
CA ILE A 242 26.64 -1.37 5.54
C ILE A 242 27.28 -2.13 4.39
N SER A 243 28.61 -2.01 4.25
CA SER A 243 29.40 -2.76 3.28
C SER A 243 29.67 -4.21 3.73
N GLU A 244 30.16 -5.03 2.83
CA GLU A 244 30.55 -6.42 3.16
C GLU A 244 31.70 -6.48 4.20
N GLU A 245 32.60 -5.50 4.20
CA GLU A 245 33.69 -5.41 5.17
C GLU A 245 33.16 -5.05 6.58
N GLU A 246 32.19 -4.12 6.64
CA GLU A 246 31.59 -3.67 7.89
C GLU A 246 30.71 -4.74 8.55
N LYS A 247 30.15 -5.69 7.77
CA LYS A 247 29.42 -6.84 8.33
C LYS A 247 30.26 -7.66 9.30
N SER A 248 31.52 -7.90 8.94
CA SER A 248 32.45 -8.66 9.79
C SER A 248 32.76 -7.92 11.10
N ILE A 249 32.88 -6.59 11.05
CA ILE A 249 33.11 -5.74 12.22
C ILE A 249 31.92 -5.75 13.16
N LEU A 250 30.71 -5.65 12.60
CA LEU A 250 29.47 -5.58 13.35
C LEU A 250 28.91 -6.97 13.72
N ASN A 251 29.52 -8.05 13.24
CA ASN A 251 29.10 -9.43 13.45
C ASN A 251 27.65 -9.70 13.04
N VAL A 252 27.25 -9.19 11.87
CA VAL A 252 25.90 -9.37 11.28
C VAL A 252 25.97 -10.16 9.97
N SER A 253 24.89 -10.81 9.58
CA SER A 253 24.83 -11.64 8.38
C SER A 253 24.36 -10.87 7.15
N LYS A 254 23.50 -9.86 7.34
CA LYS A 254 22.97 -9.02 6.28
C LYS A 254 23.70 -7.68 6.19
N ASN A 255 23.68 -7.07 5.03
CA ASN A 255 24.23 -5.73 4.81
C ASN A 255 23.22 -4.59 5.05
N TYR A 256 22.12 -4.92 5.71
CA TYR A 256 21.09 -3.98 6.16
C TYR A 256 20.38 -4.53 7.41
N PHE A 257 19.97 -3.62 8.29
CA PHE A 257 19.18 -3.92 9.47
C PHE A 257 18.48 -2.65 9.98
N PHE A 258 17.37 -2.85 10.70
CA PHE A 258 16.61 -1.71 11.21
C PHE A 258 17.25 -1.10 12.49
N PRO A 259 17.04 0.20 12.77
CA PRO A 259 17.54 0.85 13.98
C PRO A 259 17.10 0.18 15.29
N HIS A 260 15.91 -0.44 15.31
CA HIS A 260 15.42 -1.16 16.50
C HIS A 260 16.12 -2.51 16.73
N GLN A 261 16.87 -2.99 15.76
CA GLN A 261 17.69 -4.21 15.87
C GLN A 261 19.07 -3.93 16.48
N VAL A 262 19.44 -2.65 16.68
CA VAL A 262 20.62 -2.25 17.43
C VAL A 262 20.23 -2.05 18.89
N LYS A 263 20.84 -2.83 19.78
CA LYS A 263 20.52 -2.86 21.21
C LYS A 263 21.70 -2.46 22.06
N LEU A 264 21.40 -1.79 23.20
CA LEU A 264 22.38 -1.60 24.28
C LEU A 264 22.70 -2.95 24.92
N THR A 265 23.95 -3.18 25.24
CA THR A 265 24.42 -4.39 25.94
C THR A 265 25.62 -4.08 26.84
N GLU A 266 25.90 -4.93 27.81
CA GLU A 266 27.09 -4.81 28.67
C GLU A 266 28.35 -5.35 27.97
N ASN A 267 28.17 -6.36 27.11
CA ASN A 267 29.24 -7.08 26.42
C ASN A 267 29.07 -6.98 24.90
N GLY A 268 29.39 -5.82 24.31
CA GLY A 268 29.22 -5.57 22.88
C GLY A 268 30.34 -4.72 22.31
N LEU A 269 30.09 -4.22 21.11
CA LEU A 269 31.00 -3.31 20.43
C LEU A 269 30.93 -1.92 21.04
N ASP A 270 32.08 -1.29 21.21
CA ASP A 270 32.18 0.10 21.68
C ASP A 270 31.61 1.04 20.60
N ALA A 271 30.72 1.92 21.00
CA ALA A 271 30.11 2.90 20.16
C ALA A 271 30.08 4.27 20.82
N GLN A 272 30.28 5.32 20.04
CA GLN A 272 30.19 6.70 20.48
C GLN A 272 28.86 7.31 20.02
N ILE A 273 28.12 7.93 20.94
CA ILE A 273 26.95 8.74 20.58
C ILE A 273 27.42 10.03 19.91
N VAL A 274 27.03 10.23 18.66
CA VAL A 274 27.28 11.46 17.89
C VAL A 274 26.17 12.46 18.13
N GLU A 275 24.93 11.96 18.11
CA GLU A 275 23.75 12.78 18.24
C GLU A 275 22.59 11.96 18.83
N SER A 276 21.75 12.61 19.67
CA SER A 276 20.54 12.02 20.23
C SER A 276 19.40 13.03 20.12
N ARG A 277 18.33 12.66 19.41
CA ARG A 277 17.14 13.50 19.15
C ARG A 277 15.90 12.82 19.68
N PHE A 278 15.01 13.57 20.32
CA PHE A 278 13.70 13.08 20.71
C PHE A 278 12.78 12.97 19.46
N ALA A 279 12.26 11.79 19.22
CA ALA A 279 11.40 11.48 18.06
C ALA A 279 9.94 11.11 18.46
N GLY A 280 9.47 11.61 19.61
CA GLY A 280 8.10 11.37 20.10
C GLY A 280 8.03 10.19 21.07
N ASN A 281 8.05 8.97 20.59
CA ASN A 281 7.96 7.76 21.41
C ASN A 281 9.30 7.07 21.69
N HIS A 282 10.40 7.58 21.11
CA HIS A 282 11.75 7.09 21.32
C HIS A 282 12.77 8.21 21.09
N TYR A 283 14.04 7.94 21.41
CA TYR A 283 15.18 8.75 20.98
C TYR A 283 15.81 8.12 19.75
N TRP A 284 15.98 8.92 18.70
CA TRP A 284 16.76 8.62 17.53
C TRP A 284 18.22 8.97 17.82
N ASN A 285 19.12 7.98 17.75
CA ASN A 285 20.52 8.19 18.06
C ASN A 285 21.38 7.84 16.86
N LYS A 286 22.23 8.79 16.45
CA LYS A 286 23.32 8.54 15.53
C LYS A 286 24.54 8.13 16.33
N ILE A 287 25.10 6.96 16.03
CA ILE A 287 26.24 6.39 16.71
C ILE A 287 27.39 6.08 15.72
N LEU A 288 28.60 6.02 16.22
CA LEU A 288 29.78 5.54 15.49
C LEU A 288 30.34 4.29 16.17
N VAL A 289 30.46 3.21 15.40
CA VAL A 289 31.09 1.94 15.81
C VAL A 289 32.28 1.71 14.89
N HIS A 290 33.52 1.81 15.41
CA HIS A 290 34.74 1.74 14.58
C HIS A 290 34.68 2.63 13.32
N ASN A 291 34.16 3.86 13.45
CA ASN A 291 33.89 4.81 12.36
C ASN A 291 32.73 4.45 11.42
N ILE A 292 32.00 3.37 11.66
CA ILE A 292 30.79 3.02 10.91
C ILE A 292 29.62 3.82 11.50
N PRO A 293 28.94 4.68 10.71
CA PRO A 293 27.79 5.43 11.19
C PRO A 293 26.55 4.53 11.18
N LEU A 294 25.89 4.42 12.32
CA LEU A 294 24.65 3.68 12.49
C LEU A 294 23.59 4.53 13.16
N VAL A 295 22.33 4.15 12.97
CA VAL A 295 21.19 4.68 13.72
C VAL A 295 20.68 3.61 14.67
N MET A 296 20.35 3.99 15.91
CA MET A 296 19.65 3.14 16.87
C MET A 296 18.52 3.90 17.57
N TYR A 297 17.50 3.16 18.01
CA TYR A 297 16.41 3.71 18.82
C TYR A 297 16.61 3.31 20.29
N SER A 298 16.31 4.25 21.20
CA SER A 298 16.36 4.02 22.65
C SER A 298 15.17 4.67 23.35
N GLU A 299 14.81 4.14 24.51
CA GLU A 299 13.75 4.74 25.36
C GLU A 299 14.20 6.06 26.01
N ASN A 300 15.49 6.13 26.35
CA ASN A 300 16.08 7.29 27.03
C ASN A 300 17.12 7.97 26.14
N LYS A 301 17.34 9.27 26.39
CA LYS A 301 18.44 10.02 25.79
C LYS A 301 19.78 9.38 26.14
N LEU A 302 20.60 9.14 25.12
CA LEU A 302 21.92 8.57 25.27
C LEU A 302 22.99 9.62 25.03
N GLU A 303 24.10 9.55 25.80
CA GLU A 303 25.25 10.43 25.68
C GLU A 303 26.55 9.66 25.95
N GLY A 304 27.66 10.13 25.36
CA GLY A 304 29.00 9.56 25.58
C GLY A 304 29.24 8.22 24.87
N ASN A 305 29.98 7.35 25.53
CA ASN A 305 30.34 6.04 25.02
C ASN A 305 29.36 4.97 25.54
N ILE A 306 28.96 4.07 24.70
CA ILE A 306 28.03 2.98 25.01
C ILE A 306 28.58 1.67 24.41
N LYS A 307 27.98 0.56 24.79
CA LYS A 307 28.21 -0.73 24.13
C LYS A 307 26.94 -1.20 23.45
N ILE A 308 27.08 -1.68 22.24
CA ILE A 308 25.93 -2.13 21.42
C ILE A 308 26.16 -3.52 20.82
N GLU A 309 25.05 -4.16 20.50
CA GLU A 309 24.98 -5.36 19.66
C GLU A 309 23.98 -5.10 18.53
N ALA A 310 24.34 -5.40 17.29
CA ALA A 310 23.41 -5.41 16.16
C ALA A 310 22.93 -6.86 15.92
N LYS A 311 21.63 -7.03 15.70
CA LYS A 311 21.00 -8.34 15.36
C LYS A 311 20.22 -8.19 14.07
N ASP A 312 20.44 -9.08 13.12
CA ASP A 312 19.78 -9.10 11.81
C ASP A 312 18.94 -10.38 11.59
#